data_f3227591b4138a839ea418ed536dcbeb
#
_entry.id   f3227591b4138a839ea418ed536dcbeb
#
_cell.length_a   1.000
_cell.length_b   1.000
_cell.length_c   1.000
_cell.angle_alpha   90.00
_cell.angle_beta   90.00
_cell.angle_gamma   90.00
#
_symmetry.space_group_name_H-M   'P 1'
#
loop_
_entity.id
_entity.type
_entity.pdbx_description
1 polymer ?
#
loop_
_entity_poly.entity_id
_entity_poly.type
_entity_poly.pdbx_seq_one_letter_code
_entity_poly.pdbx_strand_id
1 'polypeptide(L)'
;MSKVKPMPSRRRRALRSCLIALLAIALYSSVSFYALTPLKAVEYAKDRSGLYDPTEVVSVQWVPEMHRVHRLYLVENEHTVALSSAILRVLGWEGSFVWAVDCSKESPIHCGCVTMSHGGNNDGERVLFYYGRVNDPNITRIELLEVHLQDSGIPPGEITEFENIVSAIELPCEEWITKNGRAYFWEKTFPSDDVTIRNYVLGYDGEGNIVHQEYISNYAGVSWG
;
A
#
# COMPACT_ATOMS: atom_id res chain seq x y z
N MET A 1 51.48 -31.33 35.68
CA MET A 1 50.31 -32.10 35.13
C MET A 1 49.29 -31.09 34.56
N SER A 2 49.26 -30.95 33.26
CA SER A 2 48.32 -30.08 32.54
C SER A 2 46.94 -30.75 32.49
N LYS A 3 45.93 -30.16 33.12
CA LYS A 3 44.54 -30.62 33.03
C LYS A 3 44.00 -30.38 31.63
N VAL A 4 43.92 -31.43 30.79
CA VAL A 4 43.28 -31.40 29.49
C VAL A 4 41.78 -31.09 29.70
N LYS A 5 41.31 -29.92 29.24
CA LYS A 5 39.88 -29.56 29.28
C LYS A 5 39.09 -30.57 28.42
N PRO A 6 38.05 -31.23 28.95
CA PRO A 6 37.27 -32.19 28.17
C PRO A 6 36.63 -31.50 26.97
N MET A 7 36.81 -32.03 25.77
CA MET A 7 36.19 -31.55 24.56
C MET A 7 34.65 -31.59 24.69
N PRO A 8 33.93 -30.53 24.37
CA PRO A 8 32.47 -30.52 24.45
C PRO A 8 31.87 -31.55 23.49
N SER A 9 30.86 -32.31 23.98
CA SER A 9 30.16 -33.29 23.16
C SER A 9 29.66 -32.70 21.84
N ARG A 10 29.53 -33.49 20.77
CA ARG A 10 29.04 -33.05 19.45
C ARG A 10 27.72 -32.27 19.57
N ARG A 11 26.80 -32.68 20.46
CA ARG A 11 25.53 -31.98 20.77
C ARG A 11 25.76 -30.58 21.33
N ARG A 12 26.72 -30.42 22.27
CA ARG A 12 27.02 -29.09 22.84
C ARG A 12 27.64 -28.13 21.80
N ARG A 13 28.44 -28.66 20.88
CA ARG A 13 29.00 -27.84 19.79
C ARG A 13 27.88 -27.40 18.82
N ALA A 14 27.01 -28.33 18.40
CA ALA A 14 25.87 -28.00 17.55
C ALA A 14 24.95 -26.96 18.18
N LEU A 15 24.63 -27.13 19.47
CA LEU A 15 23.78 -26.15 20.22
C LEU A 15 24.41 -24.76 20.29
N ARG A 16 25.73 -24.67 20.55
CA ARG A 16 26.46 -23.41 20.53
C ARG A 16 26.47 -22.76 19.14
N SER A 17 26.68 -23.53 18.08
CA SER A 17 26.66 -23.03 16.72
C SER A 17 25.27 -22.50 16.31
N CYS A 18 24.20 -23.20 16.69
CA CYS A 18 22.83 -22.75 16.49
C CYS A 18 22.56 -21.44 17.26
N LEU A 19 23.00 -21.36 18.50
CA LEU A 19 22.81 -20.15 19.33
C LEU A 19 23.56 -18.94 18.75
N ILE A 20 24.80 -19.15 18.30
CA ILE A 20 25.60 -18.11 17.63
C ILE A 20 24.92 -17.66 16.33
N ALA A 21 24.40 -18.59 15.51
CA ALA A 21 23.69 -18.27 14.29
C ALA A 21 22.41 -17.48 14.57
N LEU A 22 21.63 -17.87 15.58
CA LEU A 22 20.42 -17.13 16.00
C LEU A 22 20.75 -15.74 16.50
N LEU A 23 21.81 -15.59 17.31
CA LEU A 23 22.28 -14.28 17.77
C LEU A 23 22.77 -13.41 16.63
N ALA A 24 23.49 -13.98 15.65
CA ALA A 24 23.94 -13.26 14.46
C ALA A 24 22.75 -12.78 13.61
N ILE A 25 21.73 -13.62 13.43
CA ILE A 25 20.49 -13.25 12.74
C ILE A 25 19.76 -12.13 13.49
N ALA A 26 19.63 -12.23 14.81
CA ALA A 26 18.97 -11.24 15.64
C ALA A 26 19.73 -9.88 15.62
N LEU A 27 21.05 -9.90 15.72
CA LEU A 27 21.88 -8.70 15.61
C LEU A 27 21.80 -8.10 14.20
N TYR A 28 21.84 -8.93 13.17
CA TYR A 28 21.71 -8.47 11.81
C TYR A 28 20.36 -7.79 11.56
N SER A 29 19.26 -8.40 12.03
CA SER A 29 17.92 -7.82 11.89
C SER A 29 17.72 -6.53 12.68
N SER A 30 18.47 -6.33 13.77
CA SER A 30 18.41 -5.11 14.58
C SER A 30 19.20 -3.94 13.98
N VAL A 31 20.20 -4.22 13.14
CA VAL A 31 21.06 -3.21 12.51
C VAL A 31 20.70 -2.97 11.04
N SER A 32 20.08 -3.95 10.38
CA SER A 32 19.67 -3.85 8.99
C SER A 32 18.24 -3.31 8.85
N PHE A 33 17.93 -2.76 7.67
CA PHE A 33 16.56 -2.37 7.29
C PHE A 33 15.63 -3.57 7.05
N TYR A 34 16.12 -4.81 7.25
CA TYR A 34 15.35 -6.03 7.05
C TYR A 34 14.70 -6.49 8.34
N ALA A 35 13.43 -6.86 8.25
CA ALA A 35 12.66 -7.39 9.36
C ALA A 35 12.47 -8.90 9.23
N LEU A 36 12.27 -9.58 10.36
CA LEU A 36 11.98 -11.03 10.37
C LEU A 36 10.56 -11.33 9.90
N THR A 37 9.65 -10.36 10.01
CA THR A 37 8.25 -10.49 9.58
C THR A 37 7.86 -9.36 8.66
N PRO A 38 6.90 -9.59 7.73
CA PRO A 38 6.47 -8.55 6.82
C PRO A 38 5.79 -7.36 7.55
N LEU A 39 5.05 -7.63 8.61
CA LEU A 39 4.41 -6.57 9.40
C LEU A 39 5.44 -5.64 10.05
N LYS A 40 6.53 -6.21 10.60
CA LYS A 40 7.61 -5.39 11.17
C LYS A 40 8.33 -4.56 10.10
N ALA A 41 8.44 -5.07 8.89
CA ALA A 41 8.98 -4.32 7.75
C ALA A 41 8.09 -3.11 7.39
N VAL A 42 6.77 -3.29 7.42
CA VAL A 42 5.79 -2.21 7.24
C VAL A 42 5.94 -1.16 8.34
N GLU A 43 6.07 -1.53 9.60
CA GLU A 43 6.31 -0.59 10.71
C GLU A 43 7.58 0.24 10.48
N TYR A 44 8.69 -0.41 10.08
CA TYR A 44 9.93 0.31 9.75
C TYR A 44 9.78 1.27 8.55
N ALA A 45 9.00 0.89 7.53
CA ALA A 45 8.71 1.76 6.40
C ALA A 45 7.90 2.98 6.84
N LYS A 46 6.89 2.78 7.70
CA LYS A 46 6.08 3.86 8.28
C LYS A 46 6.93 4.85 9.07
N ASP A 47 7.77 4.37 9.98
CA ASP A 47 8.67 5.20 10.79
C ASP A 47 9.57 6.06 9.90
N ARG A 48 10.11 5.47 8.82
CA ARG A 48 10.94 6.20 7.84
C ARG A 48 10.18 7.25 7.04
N SER A 49 8.89 7.01 6.81
CA SER A 49 8.01 7.94 6.07
C SER A 49 7.42 9.03 6.97
N GLY A 50 7.76 9.07 8.25
CA GLY A 50 7.24 10.06 9.19
C GLY A 50 5.84 9.74 9.71
N LEU A 51 5.31 8.56 9.46
CA LEU A 51 4.00 8.11 9.96
C LEU A 51 4.18 7.40 11.31
N TYR A 52 4.46 8.18 12.34
CA TYR A 52 4.82 7.66 13.67
C TYR A 52 3.61 7.18 14.50
N ASP A 53 2.41 7.67 14.20
CA ASP A 53 1.22 7.29 14.95
C ASP A 53 0.93 5.79 14.81
N PRO A 54 0.46 5.13 15.88
CA PRO A 54 0.04 3.74 15.81
C PRO A 54 -0.99 3.55 14.71
N THR A 55 -0.80 2.55 13.89
CA THR A 55 -1.74 2.20 12.83
C THR A 55 -2.22 0.77 13.01
N GLU A 56 -3.45 0.52 12.58
CA GLU A 56 -4.04 -0.81 12.50
C GLU A 56 -4.01 -1.32 11.07
N VAL A 57 -3.80 -2.62 10.92
CA VAL A 57 -3.92 -3.27 9.60
C VAL A 57 -5.38 -3.48 9.28
N VAL A 58 -5.86 -2.86 8.22
CA VAL A 58 -7.22 -3.03 7.69
C VAL A 58 -7.29 -4.29 6.82
N SER A 59 -6.34 -4.43 5.90
CA SER A 59 -6.30 -5.55 4.94
C SER A 59 -4.86 -5.88 4.56
N VAL A 60 -4.65 -7.13 4.16
CA VAL A 60 -3.37 -7.61 3.64
C VAL A 60 -3.64 -8.37 2.35
N GLN A 61 -2.96 -7.99 1.29
CA GLN A 61 -3.07 -8.69 0.03
C GLN A 61 -1.72 -9.10 -0.52
N TRP A 62 -1.76 -10.15 -1.32
CA TRP A 62 -0.63 -10.66 -2.06
C TRP A 62 -0.70 -10.14 -3.49
N VAL A 63 0.42 -9.67 -4.02
CA VAL A 63 0.51 -9.16 -5.40
C VAL A 63 1.42 -10.08 -6.21
N PRO A 64 0.87 -11.14 -6.82
CA PRO A 64 1.65 -12.14 -7.56
C PRO A 64 2.27 -11.58 -8.84
N GLU A 65 1.70 -10.55 -9.43
CA GLU A 65 2.16 -9.90 -10.66
C GLU A 65 3.53 -9.25 -10.52
N MET A 66 3.90 -8.92 -9.30
CA MET A 66 5.21 -8.37 -9.01
C MET A 66 6.20 -9.50 -8.74
N HIS A 67 6.84 -10.16 -9.70
CA HIS A 67 7.75 -11.34 -9.65
C HIS A 67 8.59 -11.59 -8.37
N ARG A 68 8.26 -10.90 -7.28
CA ARG A 68 8.81 -11.04 -5.93
C ARG A 68 7.66 -11.27 -4.97
N VAL A 69 7.97 -11.89 -3.84
CA VAL A 69 6.98 -12.02 -2.77
C VAL A 69 6.67 -10.64 -2.20
N HIS A 70 5.61 -10.04 -2.72
CA HIS A 70 5.10 -8.76 -2.29
C HIS A 70 3.82 -8.93 -1.48
N ARG A 71 3.75 -8.28 -0.33
CA ARG A 71 2.52 -8.11 0.43
C ARG A 71 2.20 -6.64 0.55
N LEU A 72 0.98 -6.27 0.20
CA LEU A 72 0.44 -4.94 0.41
C LEU A 72 -0.40 -4.94 1.67
N TYR A 73 -0.25 -3.89 2.46
CA TYR A 73 -0.95 -3.64 3.70
C TYR A 73 -1.71 -2.33 3.57
N LEU A 74 -3.03 -2.41 3.63
CA LEU A 74 -3.85 -1.25 3.90
C LEU A 74 -3.85 -1.05 5.40
N VAL A 75 -3.34 0.09 5.86
CA VAL A 75 -3.25 0.43 7.28
C VAL A 75 -3.95 1.75 7.54
N GLU A 76 -4.47 1.93 8.74
CA GLU A 76 -5.15 3.15 9.14
C GLU A 76 -4.74 3.62 10.53
N ASN A 77 -4.95 4.90 10.78
CA ASN A 77 -5.14 5.50 12.09
C ASN A 77 -6.33 6.49 12.03
N GLU A 78 -6.51 7.30 13.05
CA GLU A 78 -7.61 8.26 13.13
C GLU A 78 -7.60 9.26 11.95
N HIS A 79 -6.41 9.70 11.54
CA HIS A 79 -6.21 10.78 10.59
C HIS A 79 -5.67 10.35 9.22
N THR A 80 -5.37 9.06 9.05
CA THR A 80 -4.65 8.62 7.85
C THR A 80 -5.09 7.22 7.43
N VAL A 81 -5.27 7.03 6.13
CA VAL A 81 -5.31 5.72 5.48
C VAL A 81 -4.08 5.61 4.59
N ALA A 82 -3.35 4.51 4.70
CA ALA A 82 -2.12 4.36 3.96
C ALA A 82 -1.98 2.96 3.35
N LEU A 83 -1.38 2.92 2.17
CA LEU A 83 -0.94 1.69 1.52
C LEU A 83 0.57 1.54 1.72
N SER A 84 0.99 0.40 2.27
CA SER A 84 2.40 0.09 2.50
C SER A 84 2.74 -1.27 1.93
N SER A 85 3.99 -1.47 1.51
CA SER A 85 4.40 -2.77 1.00
C SER A 85 5.54 -3.38 1.81
N ALA A 86 5.53 -4.72 1.85
CA ALA A 86 6.62 -5.52 2.36
C ALA A 86 7.07 -6.54 1.30
N ILE A 87 8.37 -6.56 1.02
CA ILE A 87 8.99 -7.40 0.00
C ILE A 87 9.90 -8.41 0.67
N LEU A 88 9.78 -9.69 0.33
CA LEU A 88 10.70 -10.70 0.80
C LEU A 88 12.00 -10.64 -0.01
N ARG A 89 13.10 -10.41 0.69
CA ARG A 89 14.48 -10.45 0.19
C ARG A 89 15.21 -11.66 0.75
N VAL A 90 16.42 -11.90 0.27
CA VAL A 90 17.28 -13.02 0.74
C VAL A 90 17.51 -12.98 2.26
N LEU A 91 17.58 -11.80 2.84
CA LEU A 91 17.95 -11.59 4.24
C LEU A 91 16.77 -11.29 5.18
N GLY A 92 15.54 -11.25 4.64
CA GLY A 92 14.36 -10.94 5.41
C GLY A 92 13.36 -10.08 4.65
N TRP A 93 12.42 -9.48 5.37
CA TRP A 93 11.43 -8.60 4.82
C TRP A 93 11.89 -7.15 4.81
N GLU A 94 11.77 -6.50 3.67
CA GLU A 94 12.03 -5.08 3.48
C GLU A 94 10.71 -4.36 3.30
N GLY A 95 10.47 -3.31 4.10
CA GLY A 95 9.37 -2.39 3.88
C GLY A 95 9.79 -1.35 2.84
N SER A 96 9.04 -1.26 1.76
CA SER A 96 9.48 -0.50 0.59
C SER A 96 9.01 0.96 0.64
N PHE A 97 7.74 1.21 0.90
CA PHE A 97 7.16 2.55 0.87
C PHE A 97 5.87 2.63 1.66
N VAL A 98 5.45 3.84 1.93
CA VAL A 98 4.14 4.15 2.49
C VAL A 98 3.57 5.31 1.69
N TRP A 99 2.38 5.12 1.12
CA TRP A 99 1.57 6.20 0.56
C TRP A 99 0.40 6.43 1.48
N ALA A 100 0.24 7.66 1.90
CA ALA A 100 -0.74 8.03 2.90
C ALA A 100 -1.69 9.10 2.36
N VAL A 101 -2.97 8.92 2.65
CA VAL A 101 -4.03 9.89 2.41
C VAL A 101 -4.39 10.51 3.75
N ASP A 102 -4.36 11.84 3.81
CA ASP A 102 -4.77 12.59 5.00
C ASP A 102 -6.30 12.56 5.12
N CYS A 103 -6.77 11.99 6.21
CA CYS A 103 -8.18 11.87 6.56
C CYS A 103 -8.58 12.83 7.69
N SER A 104 -7.76 13.82 8.02
CA SER A 104 -8.04 14.81 9.05
C SER A 104 -9.10 15.83 8.61
N LYS A 105 -9.29 15.99 7.31
CA LYS A 105 -10.35 16.85 6.76
C LYS A 105 -11.66 16.08 6.66
N GLU A 106 -12.77 16.78 6.87
CA GLU A 106 -14.08 16.19 6.59
C GLU A 106 -14.27 16.04 5.08
N SER A 107 -14.30 14.80 4.61
CA SER A 107 -14.65 14.43 3.24
C SER A 107 -15.49 13.17 3.25
N PRO A 108 -16.50 13.06 2.38
CA PRO A 108 -17.30 11.85 2.23
C PRO A 108 -16.48 10.63 1.84
N ILE A 109 -15.45 10.84 1.01
CA ILE A 109 -14.50 9.81 0.59
C ILE A 109 -13.08 10.38 0.71
N HIS A 110 -12.16 9.58 1.21
CA HIS A 110 -10.73 9.82 1.10
C HIS A 110 -10.13 8.76 0.18
N CYS A 111 -9.56 9.16 -0.93
CA CYS A 111 -9.00 8.27 -1.92
C CYS A 111 -7.58 8.66 -2.31
N GLY A 112 -6.72 7.66 -2.42
CA GLY A 112 -5.40 7.78 -2.99
C GLY A 112 -5.20 6.78 -4.11
N CYS A 113 -4.27 7.07 -5.01
CA CYS A 113 -3.82 6.11 -5.98
C CYS A 113 -2.30 6.09 -6.07
N VAL A 114 -1.76 4.94 -6.43
CA VAL A 114 -0.32 4.75 -6.59
C VAL A 114 -0.03 3.77 -7.71
N THR A 115 0.91 4.14 -8.56
CA THR A 115 1.41 3.24 -9.60
C THR A 115 2.69 2.56 -9.13
N MET A 116 2.70 1.25 -9.20
CA MET A 116 3.88 0.43 -8.96
C MET A 116 4.37 -0.15 -10.27
N SER A 117 5.66 -0.04 -10.56
CA SER A 117 6.30 -0.69 -11.69
C SER A 117 7.10 -1.90 -11.23
N HIS A 118 7.07 -2.96 -12.03
CA HIS A 118 7.89 -4.13 -11.84
C HIS A 118 9.19 -4.02 -12.66
N GLY A 119 10.34 -4.07 -11.97
CA GLY A 119 11.66 -4.13 -12.62
C GLY A 119 12.25 -2.77 -13.00
N GLY A 120 13.56 -2.65 -12.88
CA GLY A 120 14.33 -1.42 -13.12
C GLY A 120 14.49 -0.97 -14.59
N ASN A 121 13.73 -1.54 -15.52
CA ASN A 121 13.68 -1.12 -16.91
C ASN A 121 12.28 -0.61 -17.22
N ASN A 122 12.19 0.45 -18.02
CA ASN A 122 10.95 1.16 -18.38
C ASN A 122 9.87 0.31 -19.08
N ASP A 123 10.13 -0.97 -19.37
CA ASP A 123 9.22 -1.89 -20.05
C ASP A 123 8.46 -2.82 -19.09
N GLY A 124 8.54 -2.59 -17.77
CA GLY A 124 7.85 -3.40 -16.76
C GLY A 124 6.35 -3.10 -16.73
N GLU A 125 5.55 -4.16 -16.56
CA GLU A 125 4.12 -4.01 -16.28
C GLU A 125 3.92 -3.06 -15.10
N ARG A 126 3.05 -2.07 -15.28
CA ARG A 126 2.65 -1.14 -14.23
C ARG A 126 1.34 -1.64 -13.64
N VAL A 127 1.21 -1.53 -12.34
CA VAL A 127 -0.03 -1.80 -11.63
C VAL A 127 -0.43 -0.55 -10.87
N LEU A 128 -1.64 -0.10 -11.08
CA LEU A 128 -2.24 1.03 -10.38
C LEU A 128 -3.12 0.50 -9.26
N PHE A 129 -2.90 1.00 -8.06
CA PHE A 129 -3.70 0.70 -6.88
C PHE A 129 -4.47 1.94 -6.45
N TYR A 130 -5.78 1.80 -6.35
CA TYR A 130 -6.65 2.74 -5.66
C TYR A 130 -6.92 2.22 -4.26
N TYR A 131 -6.96 3.10 -3.28
CA TYR A 131 -7.27 2.75 -1.90
C TYR A 131 -7.86 3.94 -1.18
N GLY A 132 -8.68 3.66 -0.17
CA GLY A 132 -9.28 4.75 0.57
C GLY A 132 -10.26 4.34 1.65
N ARG A 133 -10.94 5.35 2.19
CA ARG A 133 -11.96 5.23 3.22
C ARG A 133 -13.22 6.00 2.82
N VAL A 134 -14.38 5.36 2.99
CA VAL A 134 -15.70 5.98 2.83
C VAL A 134 -16.20 6.38 4.22
N ASN A 135 -16.49 7.66 4.40
CA ASN A 135 -16.96 8.24 5.67
C ASN A 135 -18.46 8.51 5.67
N ASP A 136 -19.04 8.82 4.51
CA ASP A 136 -20.48 9.07 4.42
C ASP A 136 -21.26 7.76 4.26
N PRO A 137 -22.10 7.39 5.24
CA PRO A 137 -22.88 6.15 5.19
C PRO A 137 -23.98 6.15 4.11
N ASN A 138 -24.28 7.30 3.51
CA ASN A 138 -25.26 7.39 2.42
C ASN A 138 -24.65 6.95 1.08
N ILE A 139 -23.33 6.89 0.97
CA ILE A 139 -22.66 6.40 -0.22
C ILE A 139 -22.78 4.87 -0.24
N THR A 140 -23.37 4.35 -1.31
CA THR A 140 -23.60 2.93 -1.51
C THR A 140 -22.72 2.32 -2.61
N ARG A 141 -22.10 3.17 -3.43
CA ARG A 141 -21.23 2.78 -4.52
C ARG A 141 -20.19 3.86 -4.76
N ILE A 142 -18.98 3.45 -5.07
CA ILE A 142 -17.95 4.33 -5.62
C ILE A 142 -17.59 3.91 -7.04
N GLU A 143 -17.16 4.86 -7.82
CA GLU A 143 -16.64 4.64 -9.16
C GLU A 143 -15.28 5.32 -9.29
N LEU A 144 -14.30 4.56 -9.75
CA LEU A 144 -12.94 5.04 -9.98
C LEU A 144 -12.79 5.24 -11.50
N LEU A 145 -12.50 6.46 -11.90
CA LEU A 145 -12.43 6.84 -13.31
C LEU A 145 -11.01 7.23 -13.71
N GLU A 146 -10.58 6.71 -14.86
CA GLU A 146 -9.47 7.24 -15.62
C GLU A 146 -10.01 8.06 -16.79
N VAL A 147 -9.70 9.34 -16.82
CA VAL A 147 -10.21 10.29 -17.82
C VAL A 147 -9.07 10.90 -18.60
N HIS A 148 -9.15 10.87 -19.93
CA HIS A 148 -8.19 11.52 -20.80
C HIS A 148 -8.44 13.04 -20.83
N LEU A 149 -7.44 13.82 -20.44
CA LEU A 149 -7.52 15.26 -20.60
C LEU A 149 -7.29 15.65 -22.06
N GLN A 150 -8.34 16.09 -22.71
CA GLN A 150 -8.12 16.98 -23.82
C GLN A 150 -7.69 18.35 -23.27
N ASP A 151 -6.88 19.11 -24.03
CA ASP A 151 -6.30 20.43 -23.68
C ASP A 151 -7.32 21.52 -23.34
N SER A 152 -8.37 21.20 -22.64
CA SER A 152 -9.55 22.05 -22.38
C SER A 152 -9.39 23.05 -21.26
N GLY A 153 -8.19 23.31 -20.74
CA GLY A 153 -8.00 24.40 -19.76
C GLY A 153 -8.90 24.34 -18.52
N ILE A 154 -9.65 23.24 -18.34
CA ILE A 154 -10.57 23.06 -17.20
C ILE A 154 -9.73 22.85 -15.94
N PRO A 155 -9.91 23.68 -14.90
CA PRO A 155 -9.22 23.48 -13.65
C PRO A 155 -9.62 22.11 -13.07
N PRO A 156 -8.68 21.39 -12.42
CA PRO A 156 -8.98 20.12 -11.77
C PRO A 156 -9.98 20.39 -10.64
N GLY A 157 -11.23 20.04 -10.82
CA GLY A 157 -12.26 20.23 -9.77
C GLY A 157 -13.70 20.08 -10.22
N GLU A 158 -14.06 20.43 -11.43
CA GLU A 158 -15.43 20.27 -11.90
C GLU A 158 -15.44 19.61 -13.28
N ILE A 159 -15.63 18.29 -13.30
CA ILE A 159 -16.00 17.61 -14.55
C ILE A 159 -17.52 17.61 -14.61
N THR A 160 -18.09 18.47 -15.42
CA THR A 160 -19.53 18.53 -15.66
C THR A 160 -19.99 17.52 -16.72
N GLU A 161 -19.08 17.03 -17.54
CA GLU A 161 -19.35 16.01 -18.56
C GLU A 161 -18.13 15.07 -18.65
N PHE A 162 -18.35 13.79 -18.39
CA PHE A 162 -17.32 12.73 -18.54
C PHE A 162 -17.18 12.37 -20.02
N GLU A 163 -16.77 13.30 -20.84
CA GLU A 163 -16.30 12.99 -22.19
C GLU A 163 -14.89 12.41 -22.08
N ASN A 164 -14.64 11.29 -22.72
CA ASN A 164 -13.34 10.61 -22.78
C ASN A 164 -12.94 9.78 -21.54
N ILE A 165 -13.87 9.05 -20.95
CA ILE A 165 -13.55 8.00 -19.97
C ILE A 165 -12.73 6.91 -20.67
N VAL A 166 -11.54 6.64 -20.15
CA VAL A 166 -10.65 5.57 -20.63
C VAL A 166 -10.97 4.27 -19.91
N SER A 167 -11.21 4.36 -18.60
CA SER A 167 -11.52 3.24 -17.74
C SER A 167 -12.46 3.67 -16.63
N ALA A 168 -13.37 2.79 -16.23
CA ALA A 168 -14.26 2.97 -15.10
C ALA A 168 -14.34 1.66 -14.31
N ILE A 169 -14.14 1.74 -13.00
CA ILE A 169 -14.23 0.61 -12.08
C ILE A 169 -15.29 0.93 -11.05
N GLU A 170 -16.37 0.17 -11.03
CA GLU A 170 -17.43 0.28 -10.03
C GLU A 170 -17.11 -0.63 -8.85
N LEU A 171 -17.26 -0.10 -7.64
CA LEU A 171 -17.09 -0.80 -6.37
C LEU A 171 -18.35 -0.59 -5.52
N PRO A 172 -19.30 -1.54 -5.52
CA PRO A 172 -20.47 -1.47 -4.67
C PRO A 172 -20.10 -1.70 -3.19
N CYS A 173 -20.92 -1.21 -2.27
CA CYS A 173 -20.62 -1.24 -0.83
C CYS A 173 -20.44 -2.65 -0.27
N GLU A 174 -20.98 -3.69 -0.92
CA GLU A 174 -20.83 -5.09 -0.55
C GLU A 174 -19.37 -5.58 -0.72
N GLU A 175 -18.59 -4.94 -1.57
CA GLU A 175 -17.20 -5.27 -1.84
C GLU A 175 -16.23 -4.52 -0.92
N TRP A 176 -16.73 -3.60 -0.10
CA TRP A 176 -15.89 -2.83 0.80
C TRP A 176 -15.47 -3.62 2.03
N ILE A 177 -14.29 -3.32 2.52
CA ILE A 177 -13.78 -3.89 3.76
C ILE A 177 -14.35 -3.09 4.92
N THR A 178 -15.09 -3.73 5.81
CA THR A 178 -15.59 -3.09 7.03
C THR A 178 -14.72 -3.47 8.22
N LYS A 179 -14.18 -2.45 8.91
CA LYS A 179 -13.40 -2.64 10.13
C LYS A 179 -13.67 -1.49 11.11
N ASN A 180 -13.90 -1.81 12.38
CA ASN A 180 -14.15 -0.83 13.46
C ASN A 180 -15.30 0.16 13.12
N GLY A 181 -16.32 -0.28 12.37
CA GLY A 181 -17.44 0.57 11.94
C GLY A 181 -17.10 1.56 10.81
N ARG A 182 -15.94 1.43 10.19
CA ARG A 182 -15.50 2.22 9.04
C ARG A 182 -15.45 1.35 7.79
N ALA A 183 -15.72 1.94 6.63
CA ALA A 183 -15.68 1.28 5.33
C ALA A 183 -14.42 1.69 4.56
N TYR A 184 -13.75 0.71 3.99
CA TYR A 184 -12.52 0.89 3.21
C TYR A 184 -12.65 0.16 1.89
N PHE A 185 -11.95 0.68 0.90
CA PHE A 185 -11.82 0.03 -0.38
C PHE A 185 -10.36 0.01 -0.83
N TRP A 186 -10.03 -0.92 -1.67
CA TRP A 186 -8.86 -0.88 -2.51
C TRP A 186 -9.10 -1.71 -3.75
N GLU A 187 -8.59 -1.27 -4.85
CA GLU A 187 -8.75 -1.90 -6.14
C GLU A 187 -7.44 -1.83 -6.92
N LYS A 188 -7.26 -2.77 -7.81
CA LYS A 188 -6.08 -2.93 -8.63
C LYS A 188 -6.46 -2.92 -10.09
N THR A 189 -5.78 -2.08 -10.88
CA THR A 189 -5.94 -2.03 -12.33
C THR A 189 -4.59 -1.87 -13.02
N PHE A 190 -4.59 -1.97 -14.33
CA PHE A 190 -3.41 -1.68 -15.14
C PHE A 190 -3.57 -0.27 -15.70
N PRO A 191 -2.64 0.65 -15.38
CA PRO A 191 -2.75 2.02 -15.84
C PRO A 191 -2.58 2.06 -17.36
N SER A 192 -3.30 2.98 -17.99
CA SER A 192 -3.00 3.35 -19.38
C SER A 192 -1.59 3.94 -19.49
N ASP A 193 -0.91 3.69 -20.59
CA ASP A 193 0.41 4.28 -20.87
C ASP A 193 0.34 5.78 -21.20
N ASP A 194 -0.85 6.34 -21.28
CA ASP A 194 -1.06 7.73 -21.63
C ASP A 194 -0.82 8.66 -20.43
N VAL A 195 0.15 9.54 -20.54
CA VAL A 195 0.54 10.52 -19.51
C VAL A 195 -0.49 11.64 -19.28
N THR A 196 -1.51 11.73 -20.15
CA THR A 196 -2.56 12.74 -20.06
C THR A 196 -3.77 12.27 -19.25
N ILE A 197 -3.70 11.09 -18.62
CA ILE A 197 -4.79 10.54 -17.83
C ILE A 197 -4.82 11.14 -16.44
N ARG A 198 -6.04 11.43 -15.99
CA ARG A 198 -6.36 11.85 -14.63
C ARG A 198 -7.31 10.88 -13.97
N ASN A 199 -7.10 10.66 -12.68
CA ASN A 199 -7.90 9.76 -11.87
C ASN A 199 -8.90 10.53 -11.02
N TYR A 200 -10.13 10.03 -10.96
CA TYR A 200 -11.20 10.60 -10.16
C TYR A 200 -11.89 9.50 -9.36
N VAL A 201 -12.45 9.89 -8.22
CA VAL A 201 -13.38 9.07 -7.46
C VAL A 201 -14.74 9.76 -7.43
N LEU A 202 -15.79 8.99 -7.73
CA LEU A 202 -17.18 9.40 -7.59
C LEU A 202 -17.83 8.58 -6.49
N GLY A 203 -18.66 9.22 -5.67
CA GLY A 203 -19.52 8.58 -4.69
C GLY A 203 -20.98 8.71 -5.09
N TYR A 204 -21.71 7.60 -5.06
CA TYR A 204 -23.14 7.56 -5.41
C TYR A 204 -23.96 7.16 -4.20
N ASP A 205 -25.14 7.79 -4.05
CA ASP A 205 -26.15 7.40 -3.07
C ASP A 205 -26.93 6.16 -3.52
N GLY A 206 -27.89 5.72 -2.70
CA GLY A 206 -28.75 4.58 -3.00
C GLY A 206 -29.75 4.82 -4.16
N GLU A 207 -29.94 6.07 -4.59
CA GLU A 207 -30.77 6.44 -5.73
C GLU A 207 -29.96 6.54 -7.03
N GLY A 208 -28.63 6.45 -6.93
CA GLY A 208 -27.69 6.55 -8.06
C GLY A 208 -27.28 7.98 -8.40
N ASN A 209 -27.54 8.96 -7.53
CA ASN A 209 -27.07 10.31 -7.71
C ASN A 209 -25.62 10.44 -7.27
N ILE A 210 -24.82 11.25 -7.98
CA ILE A 210 -23.46 11.58 -7.58
C ILE A 210 -23.55 12.55 -6.40
N VAL A 211 -23.05 12.12 -5.24
CA VAL A 211 -23.01 12.92 -3.99
C VAL A 211 -21.60 13.36 -3.64
N HIS A 212 -20.60 12.80 -4.29
CA HIS A 212 -19.20 13.20 -4.12
C HIS A 212 -18.41 13.01 -5.41
N GLN A 213 -17.51 13.96 -5.69
CA GLN A 213 -16.56 13.90 -6.78
C GLN A 213 -15.24 14.51 -6.35
N GLU A 214 -14.14 13.78 -6.53
CA GLU A 214 -12.81 14.28 -6.19
C GLU A 214 -11.78 13.83 -7.22
N TYR A 215 -10.84 14.73 -7.54
CA TYR A 215 -9.64 14.40 -8.31
C TYR A 215 -8.62 13.70 -7.41
N ILE A 216 -8.16 12.54 -7.82
CA ILE A 216 -7.14 11.79 -7.12
C ILE A 216 -5.77 12.20 -7.68
N SER A 217 -4.97 12.91 -6.87
CA SER A 217 -3.60 13.22 -7.28
C SER A 217 -2.78 11.95 -7.34
N ASN A 218 -2.23 11.64 -8.51
CA ASN A 218 -1.26 10.55 -8.67
C ASN A 218 0.01 10.92 -7.90
N TYR A 219 0.26 10.26 -6.79
CA TYR A 219 1.61 10.24 -6.23
C TYR A 219 2.44 9.28 -7.07
N ALA A 220 3.21 9.83 -8.00
CA ALA A 220 4.28 9.06 -8.62
C ALA A 220 5.19 8.55 -7.51
N GLY A 221 5.16 7.27 -7.25
CA GLY A 221 5.95 6.67 -6.19
C GLY A 221 7.42 6.99 -6.39
N VAL A 222 8.05 7.58 -5.39
CA VAL A 222 9.50 7.72 -5.34
C VAL A 222 10.06 6.31 -5.21
N SER A 223 10.56 5.76 -6.31
CA SER A 223 11.33 4.52 -6.27
C SER A 223 12.69 4.85 -5.66
N TRP A 224 12.92 4.45 -4.44
CA TRP A 224 14.28 4.38 -3.90
C TRP A 224 14.90 3.08 -4.41
N GLY A 225 15.86 3.23 -5.34
CA GLY A 225 16.67 2.14 -5.85
C GLY A 225 17.64 1.58 -4.81
#